data_de07d0e3772e5dd97121270a675314de
#
_entry.id   de07d0e3772e5dd97121270a675314de
#
_cell.length_a   1.000
_cell.length_b   1.000
_cell.length_c   1.000
_cell.angle_alpha   90.00
_cell.angle_beta   90.00
_cell.angle_gamma   90.00
#
_symmetry.space_group_name_H-M   'P 1'
#
loop_
_entity.id
_entity.type
_entity.pdbx_description
1 polymer ?
#
loop_
_entity_poly.entity_id
_entity_poly.type
_entity_poly.pdbx_seq_one_letter_code
_entity_poly.pdbx_strand_id
1 'polypeptide(L)'
;MTNKDVNSLEHTSWRCQYHIVFAPKYRRMEIYGQIRVDIGKILRQLCQQKGIEIIEAELCKDHIHMLVSIPPKYSVSQIMGYLKGKSSLMIFDRHANLKYKYGNRHFWARGYFVDTVEKNKKQIQEYIRNQLTSDQIADQIGLKEFVDPFTGRENQKA
;
A
#
# COMPACT_ATOMS: atom_id res chain seq x y z
N MET A 1 7.71 5.00 -30.32
CA MET A 1 6.90 5.15 -29.10
C MET A 1 7.78 4.94 -27.89
N THR A 2 8.04 5.99 -27.17
CA THR A 2 8.65 5.86 -25.84
C THR A 2 7.56 5.32 -24.89
N ASN A 3 7.66 4.07 -24.55
CA ASN A 3 6.79 3.46 -23.56
C ASN A 3 7.20 4.02 -22.18
N LYS A 4 6.48 5.05 -21.73
CA LYS A 4 6.77 5.76 -20.47
C LYS A 4 6.79 4.88 -19.24
N ASP A 5 6.31 3.64 -19.36
CA ASP A 5 6.22 2.70 -18.24
C ASP A 5 7.43 1.76 -18.16
N VAL A 6 8.34 1.81 -19.11
CA VAL A 6 9.52 0.95 -19.12
C VAL A 6 10.68 1.70 -18.50
N ASN A 7 11.21 1.14 -17.44
CA ASN A 7 12.41 1.64 -16.79
C ASN A 7 13.64 0.93 -17.30
N SER A 8 14.80 1.52 -17.10
CA SER A 8 16.07 0.89 -17.45
C SER A 8 17.03 0.92 -16.27
N LEU A 9 17.66 -0.23 -16.03
CA LEU A 9 18.91 -0.35 -15.31
C LEU A 9 20.01 -0.57 -16.34
N GLU A 10 21.27 -0.43 -15.95
CA GLU A 10 22.38 -0.70 -16.84
C GLU A 10 22.16 -2.07 -17.51
N HIS A 11 22.07 -2.09 -18.84
CA HIS A 11 21.82 -3.26 -19.68
C HIS A 11 20.47 -3.99 -19.48
N THR A 12 19.55 -3.43 -18.69
CA THR A 12 18.27 -4.10 -18.40
C THR A 12 17.11 -3.09 -18.50
N SER A 13 16.14 -3.43 -19.32
CA SER A 13 14.84 -2.70 -19.34
C SER A 13 13.82 -3.49 -18.53
N TRP A 14 13.00 -2.81 -17.76
CA TRP A 14 12.04 -3.49 -16.89
C TRP A 14 10.74 -2.71 -16.70
N ARG A 15 9.69 -3.47 -16.43
CA ARG A 15 8.39 -2.95 -16.01
C ARG A 15 7.86 -3.89 -14.92
N CYS A 16 8.07 -3.52 -13.69
CA CYS A 16 7.66 -4.30 -12.51
C CYS A 16 6.70 -3.46 -11.68
N GLN A 17 5.43 -3.51 -12.05
CA GLN A 17 4.38 -2.73 -11.42
C GLN A 17 3.43 -3.64 -10.65
N TYR A 18 3.05 -3.17 -9.46
CA TYR A 18 2.24 -3.93 -8.52
C TYR A 18 1.16 -3.05 -7.90
N HIS A 19 -0.02 -3.62 -7.74
CA HIS A 19 -1.04 -3.11 -6.85
C HIS A 19 -0.88 -3.79 -5.49
N ILE A 20 -0.65 -3.00 -4.46
CA ILE A 20 -0.39 -3.49 -3.10
C ILE A 20 -1.41 -2.90 -2.15
N VAL A 21 -1.97 -3.74 -1.28
CA VAL A 21 -2.91 -3.33 -0.24
C VAL A 21 -2.40 -3.83 1.10
N PHE A 22 -2.37 -2.95 2.10
CA PHE A 22 -2.02 -3.32 3.47
C PHE A 22 -2.75 -2.43 4.47
N ALA A 23 -2.83 -2.87 5.72
CA ALA A 23 -3.69 -2.24 6.70
C ALA A 23 -3.03 -2.16 8.08
N PRO A 24 -3.47 -1.20 8.91
CA PRO A 24 -3.12 -1.18 10.33
C PRO A 24 -3.52 -2.47 11.03
N LYS A 25 -2.79 -2.82 12.07
CA LYS A 25 -3.09 -3.99 12.91
C LYS A 25 -4.53 -3.93 13.42
N TYR A 26 -5.26 -5.03 13.28
CA TYR A 26 -6.69 -5.13 13.57
C TYR A 26 -7.58 -4.25 12.69
N ARG A 27 -7.10 -3.76 11.58
CA ARG A 27 -7.78 -2.82 10.68
C ARG A 27 -8.36 -1.60 11.39
N ARG A 28 -7.63 -1.08 12.35
CA ARG A 28 -8.03 0.11 13.09
C ARG A 28 -8.13 1.32 12.17
N MET A 29 -9.15 2.12 12.35
CA MET A 29 -9.39 3.35 11.57
C MET A 29 -8.51 4.49 12.06
N GLU A 30 -7.19 4.36 11.96
CA GLU A 30 -6.21 5.34 12.43
C GLU A 30 -5.72 6.29 11.34
N ILE A 31 -5.94 5.95 10.08
CA ILE A 31 -5.39 6.70 8.94
C ILE A 31 -6.33 7.85 8.59
N TYR A 32 -6.30 8.90 9.38
CA TYR A 32 -7.07 10.13 9.15
C TYR A 32 -6.33 11.35 9.70
N GLY A 33 -6.73 12.53 9.29
CA GLY A 33 -6.18 13.78 9.80
C GLY A 33 -4.67 13.90 9.60
N GLN A 34 -3.96 14.34 10.63
CA GLN A 34 -2.50 14.52 10.57
C GLN A 34 -1.75 13.21 10.42
N ILE A 35 -2.24 12.14 11.03
CA ILE A 35 -1.62 10.81 10.90
C ILE A 35 -1.62 10.36 9.44
N ARG A 36 -2.71 10.56 8.72
CA ARG A 36 -2.80 10.26 7.30
C ARG A 36 -1.76 11.02 6.48
N VAL A 37 -1.61 12.30 6.74
CA VAL A 37 -0.62 13.14 6.05
C VAL A 37 0.81 12.64 6.34
N ASP A 38 1.11 12.34 7.58
CA ASP A 38 2.43 11.87 7.99
C ASP A 38 2.75 10.51 7.39
N ILE A 39 1.80 9.57 7.39
CA ILE A 39 1.97 8.26 6.76
C ILE A 39 2.27 8.41 5.27
N GLY A 40 1.54 9.27 4.57
CA GLY A 40 1.77 9.54 3.15
C GLY A 40 3.17 10.05 2.89
N LYS A 41 3.65 11.00 3.68
CA LYS A 41 5.00 11.55 3.58
C LYS A 41 6.08 10.51 3.89
N ILE A 42 5.87 9.71 4.93
CA ILE A 42 6.79 8.65 5.34
C ILE A 42 6.94 7.61 4.23
N LEU A 43 5.85 7.11 3.71
CA LEU A 43 5.87 6.10 2.64
C LEU A 43 6.52 6.65 1.36
N ARG A 44 6.23 7.90 1.00
CA ARG A 44 6.88 8.56 -0.15
C ARG A 44 8.39 8.63 0.03
N GLN A 45 8.85 9.07 1.20
CA GLN A 45 10.28 9.17 1.52
C GLN A 45 10.96 7.79 1.45
N LEU A 46 10.36 6.78 2.05
CA LEU A 46 10.91 5.43 2.06
C LEU A 46 10.97 4.82 0.66
N CYS A 47 9.96 5.04 -0.15
CA CYS A 47 9.94 4.59 -1.54
C CYS A 47 11.03 5.29 -2.37
N GLN A 48 11.20 6.59 -2.20
CA GLN A 48 12.26 7.33 -2.88
C GLN A 48 13.65 6.80 -2.55
N GLN A 49 13.89 6.43 -1.30
CA GLN A 49 15.18 5.87 -0.86
C GLN A 49 15.52 4.54 -1.55
N LYS A 50 14.53 3.80 -2.00
CA LYS A 50 14.70 2.53 -2.70
C LYS A 50 14.51 2.61 -4.22
N GLY A 51 14.31 3.80 -4.75
CA GLY A 51 14.03 3.96 -6.17
C GLY A 51 12.68 3.42 -6.60
N ILE A 52 11.74 3.32 -5.69
CA ILE A 52 10.37 2.88 -5.97
C ILE A 52 9.55 4.09 -6.37
N GLU A 53 8.91 4.02 -7.53
CA GLU A 53 7.96 5.02 -7.98
C GLU A 53 6.56 4.69 -7.46
N ILE A 54 5.94 5.63 -6.77
CA ILE A 54 4.53 5.56 -6.44
C ILE A 54 3.76 6.19 -7.59
N ILE A 55 3.06 5.36 -8.37
CA ILE A 55 2.30 5.81 -9.53
C ILE A 55 0.96 6.40 -9.08
N GLU A 56 0.31 5.73 -8.14
CA GLU A 56 -0.93 6.16 -7.51
C GLU A 56 -1.00 5.59 -6.11
N ALA A 57 -1.57 6.31 -5.16
CA ALA A 57 -1.79 5.80 -3.81
C ALA A 57 -3.02 6.42 -3.21
N GLU A 58 -3.73 5.65 -2.41
CA GLU A 58 -4.87 6.11 -1.62
C GLU A 58 -4.76 5.60 -0.20
N LEU A 59 -4.82 6.53 0.74
CA LEU A 59 -4.81 6.23 2.16
C LEU A 59 -6.25 6.29 2.68
N CYS A 60 -6.86 5.13 2.81
CA CYS A 60 -8.16 4.97 3.44
C CYS A 60 -7.99 4.87 4.95
N LYS A 61 -9.06 5.05 5.71
CA LYS A 61 -8.97 5.08 7.19
C LYS A 61 -8.40 3.80 7.80
N ASP A 62 -8.68 2.65 7.20
CA ASP A 62 -8.32 1.33 7.73
C ASP A 62 -7.41 0.51 6.79
N HIS A 63 -7.00 1.09 5.66
CA HIS A 63 -6.11 0.41 4.71
C HIS A 63 -5.47 1.38 3.73
N ILE A 64 -4.45 0.91 3.03
CA ILE A 64 -3.76 1.67 2.00
C ILE A 64 -3.74 0.86 0.71
N HIS A 65 -4.06 1.52 -0.41
CA HIS A 65 -3.84 1.03 -1.76
C HIS A 65 -2.66 1.77 -2.39
N MET A 66 -1.73 1.04 -2.96
CA MET A 66 -0.61 1.63 -3.68
C MET A 66 -0.41 0.93 -5.02
N LEU A 67 -0.27 1.72 -6.07
CA LEU A 67 0.23 1.26 -7.36
C LEU A 67 1.67 1.72 -7.47
N VAL A 68 2.61 0.79 -7.51
CA VAL A 68 4.04 1.08 -7.42
C VAL A 68 4.84 0.38 -8.52
N SER A 69 5.93 1.01 -8.92
CA SER A 69 6.96 0.43 -9.78
C SER A 69 8.18 0.12 -8.92
N ILE A 70 8.54 -1.16 -8.84
CA ILE A 70 9.62 -1.65 -7.98
C ILE A 70 10.78 -2.14 -8.86
N PRO A 71 12.02 -1.67 -8.64
CA PRO A 71 13.17 -2.20 -9.37
C PRO A 71 13.32 -3.72 -9.20
N PRO A 72 13.67 -4.46 -10.27
CA PRO A 72 13.71 -5.92 -10.24
C PRO A 72 14.77 -6.51 -9.32
N LYS A 73 15.71 -5.70 -8.86
CA LYS A 73 16.70 -6.10 -7.84
C LYS A 73 16.11 -6.37 -6.46
N TYR A 74 14.86 -5.91 -6.22
CA TYR A 74 14.15 -6.15 -4.97
C TYR A 74 12.98 -7.10 -5.18
N SER A 75 12.78 -8.01 -4.24
CA SER A 75 11.51 -8.74 -4.15
C SER A 75 10.42 -7.87 -3.51
N VAL A 76 9.17 -8.17 -3.81
CA VAL A 76 8.03 -7.48 -3.17
C VAL A 76 8.09 -7.68 -1.64
N SER A 77 8.42 -8.89 -1.18
CA SER A 77 8.49 -9.16 0.26
C SER A 77 9.58 -8.36 0.97
N GLN A 78 10.74 -8.17 0.34
CA GLN A 78 11.79 -7.28 0.89
C GLN A 78 11.30 -5.85 1.02
N ILE A 79 10.65 -5.34 -0.01
CA ILE A 79 10.12 -3.99 -0.01
C ILE A 79 9.01 -3.83 1.03
N MET A 80 8.10 -4.78 1.13
CA MET A 80 7.02 -4.72 2.14
C MET A 80 7.56 -4.80 3.56
N GLY A 81 8.55 -5.65 3.81
CA GLY A 81 9.25 -5.71 5.10
C GLY A 81 9.91 -4.38 5.45
N TYR A 82 10.58 -3.77 4.50
CA TYR A 82 11.21 -2.45 4.66
C TYR A 82 10.18 -1.35 4.92
N LEU A 83 9.16 -1.23 4.08
CA LEU A 83 8.14 -0.18 4.19
C LEU A 83 7.38 -0.30 5.51
N LYS A 84 6.91 -1.49 5.86
CA LYS A 84 6.13 -1.71 7.08
C LYS A 84 6.98 -1.53 8.34
N GLY A 85 8.18 -2.05 8.36
CA GLY A 85 9.09 -1.94 9.52
C GLY A 85 9.54 -0.51 9.78
N LYS A 86 10.06 0.17 8.76
CA LYS A 86 10.55 1.54 8.89
C LYS A 86 9.42 2.53 9.15
N SER A 87 8.30 2.40 8.44
CA SER A 87 7.16 3.29 8.65
C SER A 87 6.56 3.15 10.04
N SER A 88 6.47 1.94 10.59
CA SER A 88 6.00 1.74 11.96
C SER A 88 6.81 2.54 12.97
N LEU A 89 8.13 2.47 12.89
CA LEU A 89 9.03 3.21 13.77
C LEU A 89 8.82 4.73 13.62
N MET A 90 8.74 5.22 12.40
CA MET A 90 8.57 6.65 12.12
C MET A 90 7.19 7.16 12.55
N ILE A 91 6.14 6.36 12.37
CA ILE A 91 4.78 6.69 12.85
C ILE A 91 4.77 6.81 14.37
N PHE A 92 5.35 5.85 15.07
CA PHE A 92 5.39 5.86 16.53
C PHE A 92 6.27 6.98 17.10
N ASP A 93 7.30 7.41 16.39
CA ASP A 93 8.10 8.58 16.77
C ASP A 93 7.29 9.88 16.70
N ARG A 94 6.47 10.03 15.68
CA ARG A 94 5.65 11.23 15.47
C ARG A 94 4.37 11.23 16.29
N HIS A 95 3.84 10.04 16.57
CA HIS A 95 2.56 9.83 17.27
C HIS A 95 2.75 8.84 18.42
N ALA A 96 3.41 9.28 19.46
CA ALA A 96 3.81 8.45 20.60
C ALA A 96 2.62 7.77 21.30
N ASN A 97 1.45 8.39 21.29
CA ASN A 97 0.23 7.80 21.86
C ASN A 97 -0.22 6.52 21.16
N LEU A 98 0.06 6.37 19.86
CA LEU A 98 -0.24 5.15 19.12
C LEU A 98 0.64 3.99 19.54
N LYS A 99 1.85 4.27 19.98
CA LYS A 99 2.81 3.25 20.41
C LYS A 99 2.25 2.34 21.51
N TYR A 100 1.55 2.92 22.47
CA TYR A 100 0.92 2.15 23.55
C TYR A 100 -0.26 1.30 23.03
N LYS A 101 -1.04 1.85 22.13
CA LYS A 101 -2.19 1.19 21.54
C LYS A 101 -1.80 -0.05 20.72
N TYR A 102 -0.62 -0.05 20.10
CA TYR A 102 -0.12 -1.12 19.24
C TYR A 102 0.96 -1.99 19.93
N GLY A 103 1.11 -1.90 21.24
CA GLY A 103 2.04 -2.73 22.00
C GLY A 103 3.51 -2.46 21.69
N ASN A 104 3.85 -1.24 21.32
CA ASN A 104 5.22 -0.75 21.06
C ASN A 104 5.95 -1.38 19.87
N ARG A 105 5.31 -2.16 19.00
CA ARG A 105 6.06 -2.94 18.01
C ARG A 105 5.64 -2.77 16.56
N HIS A 106 4.37 -2.96 16.25
CA HIS A 106 3.93 -3.04 14.86
C HIS A 106 2.65 -2.22 14.66
N PHE A 107 2.74 -1.22 13.81
CA PHE A 107 1.58 -0.46 13.39
C PHE A 107 0.73 -1.26 12.39
N TRP A 108 1.38 -1.99 11.49
CA TRP A 108 0.73 -2.71 10.40
C TRP A 108 0.38 -4.15 10.77
N ALA A 109 -0.72 -4.64 10.23
CA ALA A 109 -1.06 -6.05 10.29
C ALA A 109 -0.04 -6.89 9.53
N ARG A 110 0.10 -8.15 9.87
CA ARG A 110 0.89 -9.09 9.09
C ARG A 110 0.30 -9.27 7.71
N GLY A 111 1.16 -9.49 6.74
CA GLY A 111 0.75 -9.74 5.38
C GLY A 111 0.34 -8.50 4.62
N TYR A 112 0.01 -8.71 3.39
CA TYR A 112 -0.42 -7.72 2.42
C TYR A 112 -1.01 -8.44 1.22
N PHE A 113 -1.83 -7.74 0.45
CA PHE A 113 -2.26 -8.19 -0.87
C PHE A 113 -1.32 -7.62 -1.92
N VAL A 114 -0.94 -8.41 -2.91
CA VAL A 114 -0.19 -7.93 -4.06
C VAL A 114 -0.70 -8.57 -5.34
N ASP A 115 -0.83 -7.75 -6.37
CA ASP A 115 -1.16 -8.20 -7.71
C ASP A 115 -0.25 -7.52 -8.72
N THR A 116 0.09 -8.22 -9.78
CA THR A 116 0.89 -7.67 -10.88
C THR A 116 -0.01 -6.84 -11.81
N VAL A 117 0.54 -5.74 -12.32
CA VAL A 117 -0.18 -4.83 -13.19
C VAL A 117 0.50 -4.80 -14.55
N GLU A 118 -0.15 -5.36 -15.55
CA GLU A 118 0.38 -5.37 -16.92
C GLU A 118 -0.39 -4.44 -17.84
N LYS A 119 -1.63 -4.76 -18.14
CA LYS A 119 -2.43 -4.09 -19.17
C LYS A 119 -3.53 -3.17 -18.64
N ASN A 120 -3.89 -3.27 -17.38
CA ASN A 120 -5.04 -2.57 -16.78
C ASN A 120 -4.65 -1.44 -15.85
N LYS A 121 -3.46 -0.85 -16.04
CA LYS A 121 -2.93 0.23 -15.20
C LYS A 121 -3.92 1.38 -15.03
N LYS A 122 -4.52 1.85 -16.14
CA LYS A 122 -5.48 2.96 -16.08
C LYS A 122 -6.72 2.62 -15.26
N GLN A 123 -7.26 1.41 -15.43
CA GLN A 123 -8.42 0.95 -14.66
C GLN A 123 -8.08 0.87 -13.17
N ILE A 124 -6.90 0.39 -12.82
CA ILE A 124 -6.46 0.30 -11.44
C ILE A 124 -6.22 1.68 -10.85
N GLN A 125 -5.61 2.60 -11.60
CA GLN A 125 -5.46 3.98 -11.19
C GLN A 125 -6.81 4.66 -10.93
N GLU A 126 -7.76 4.51 -11.83
CA GLU A 126 -9.11 5.05 -11.68
C GLU A 126 -9.83 4.43 -10.49
N TYR A 127 -9.71 3.12 -10.31
CA TYR A 127 -10.24 2.41 -9.15
C TYR A 127 -9.69 2.97 -7.83
N ILE A 128 -8.38 3.16 -7.73
CA ILE A 128 -7.74 3.73 -6.54
C ILE A 128 -8.21 5.17 -6.29
N ARG A 129 -8.30 6.00 -7.33
CA ARG A 129 -8.80 7.38 -7.23
C ARG A 129 -10.24 7.44 -6.78
N ASN A 130 -11.09 6.61 -7.36
CA ASN A 130 -12.53 6.60 -7.09
C ASN A 130 -12.87 6.03 -5.71
N GLN A 131 -11.90 5.37 -5.08
CA GLN A 131 -12.05 4.87 -3.73
C GLN A 131 -11.93 5.94 -2.62
N LEU A 132 -11.82 7.21 -3.01
CA LEU A 132 -11.81 8.35 -2.09
C LEU A 132 -13.13 8.56 -1.35
N THR A 133 -14.23 8.08 -1.85
CA THR A 133 -15.51 8.12 -1.14
C THR A 133 -15.60 6.91 -0.23
N SER A 134 -15.06 7.09 0.96
CA SER A 134 -14.75 6.04 1.93
C SER A 134 -15.89 5.08 2.28
N ASP A 135 -17.13 5.56 2.21
CA ASP A 135 -18.28 4.73 2.58
C ASP A 135 -18.68 3.73 1.46
N GLN A 136 -18.44 4.12 0.21
CA GLN A 136 -18.67 3.23 -0.93
C GLN A 136 -17.62 2.13 -1.03
N ILE A 137 -16.42 2.36 -0.50
CA ILE A 137 -15.33 1.38 -0.53
C ILE A 137 -15.60 0.25 0.44
N ALA A 138 -15.99 0.57 1.66
CA ALA A 138 -16.34 -0.43 2.66
C ALA A 138 -17.49 -1.31 2.14
N ASP A 139 -18.44 -0.71 1.44
CA ASP A 139 -19.57 -1.42 0.85
C ASP A 139 -19.17 -2.23 -0.39
N GLN A 140 -18.31 -1.71 -1.25
CA GLN A 140 -17.84 -2.43 -2.44
C GLN A 140 -16.86 -3.55 -2.11
N ILE A 141 -15.93 -3.30 -1.21
CA ILE A 141 -15.00 -4.32 -0.70
C ILE A 141 -15.75 -5.36 0.12
N GLY A 142 -16.80 -4.95 0.85
CA GLY A 142 -17.65 -5.85 1.64
C GLY A 142 -18.61 -6.69 0.82
N LEU A 143 -18.97 -6.27 -0.40
CA LEU A 143 -20.14 -6.83 -1.09
C LEU A 143 -19.86 -7.70 -2.31
N LYS A 144 -18.73 -7.58 -3.00
CA LYS A 144 -18.61 -8.27 -4.29
C LYS A 144 -17.41 -9.18 -4.47
N GLU A 145 -16.23 -8.83 -4.07
CA GLU A 145 -15.04 -9.64 -4.36
C GLU A 145 -13.94 -9.37 -3.34
N PHE A 146 -14.33 -9.27 -2.09
CA PHE A 146 -13.34 -9.03 -1.07
C PHE A 146 -12.51 -10.29 -0.86
N VAL A 147 -11.33 -10.29 -1.46
CA VAL A 147 -10.26 -11.15 -1.03
C VAL A 147 -9.60 -10.42 0.13
N ASP A 148 -9.67 -10.98 1.31
CA ASP A 148 -8.94 -10.44 2.45
C ASP A 148 -7.46 -10.30 2.05
N PRO A 149 -6.89 -9.08 2.01
CA PRO A 149 -5.51 -8.90 1.58
C PRO A 149 -4.50 -9.62 2.47
N PHE A 150 -4.93 -10.07 3.64
CA PHE A 150 -4.05 -10.72 4.62
C PHE A 150 -4.17 -12.24 4.65
N THR A 151 -5.31 -12.80 4.29
CA THR A 151 -5.54 -14.25 4.29
C THR A 151 -5.68 -14.84 2.90
N GLY A 152 -5.88 -14.02 1.89
CA GLY A 152 -6.14 -14.47 0.53
C GLY A 152 -7.47 -15.22 0.37
N ARG A 153 -8.33 -15.17 1.37
CA ARG A 153 -9.63 -15.83 1.35
C ARG A 153 -10.69 -14.88 0.81
N GLU A 154 -11.46 -15.37 -0.14
CA GLU A 154 -12.69 -14.71 -0.51
C GLU A 154 -13.65 -14.73 0.67
N ASN A 155 -14.22 -13.57 0.98
CA ASN A 155 -15.30 -13.51 1.96
C ASN A 155 -16.50 -14.27 1.37
N GLN A 156 -16.60 -15.53 1.74
CA GLN A 156 -17.84 -16.25 1.52
C GLN A 156 -18.89 -15.58 2.40
N LYS A 157 -19.81 -14.88 1.77
CA LYS A 157 -21.02 -14.49 2.46
C LYS A 157 -21.73 -15.73 2.96
N ALA A 158 -21.78 -15.81 4.24
CA ALA A 158 -22.76 -16.70 4.84
C ALA A 158 -24.16 -16.26 4.41
#